data_75ebc497680b927977e27b762248a294
#
_entry.id   75ebc497680b927977e27b762248a294
#
_cell.length_a   1.000
_cell.length_b   1.000
_cell.length_c   1.000
_cell.angle_alpha   90.00
_cell.angle_beta   90.00
_cell.angle_gamma   90.00
#
_symmetry.space_group_name_H-M   'P 1'
#
loop_
_entity.id
_entity.type
_entity.pdbx_description
1 polymer ?
#
loop_
_entity_poly.entity_id
_entity_poly.type
_entity_poly.pdbx_seq_one_letter_code
_entity_poly.pdbx_strand_id
1 'polypeptide(L)'
;MKKFVNRIVVGENDYLDDNDGQNIVSPAQWISHPLFDWKTGNDYDFAIIKLSTNLTWSNSVLPVCLPNTTANYDSVTAVVTGWGTSKYGQHSTVLHEAELVTR
;
A
#
# COMPACT_ATOMS: atom_id res chain seq x y z
N MET A 1 11.41 -10.00 15.43
CA MET A 1 11.76 -8.59 15.68
C MET A 1 10.61 -7.72 15.15
N LYS A 2 9.89 -7.02 16.01
CA LYS A 2 8.84 -6.10 15.54
C LYS A 2 9.52 -4.92 14.85
N LYS A 3 9.36 -4.80 13.53
CA LYS A 3 9.74 -3.57 12.82
C LYS A 3 8.71 -2.50 13.19
N PHE A 4 9.17 -1.44 13.82
CA PHE A 4 8.31 -0.27 14.07
C PHE A 4 8.31 0.60 12.82
N VAL A 5 7.13 0.89 12.29
CA VAL A 5 6.95 1.89 11.26
C VAL A 5 7.02 3.25 11.94
N ASN A 6 8.03 4.03 11.61
CA ASN A 6 8.26 5.33 12.25
C ASN A 6 7.59 6.48 11.48
N ARG A 7 7.31 6.30 10.20
CA ARG A 7 6.70 7.31 9.34
C ARG A 7 5.88 6.66 8.23
N ILE A 8 4.86 7.35 7.78
CA ILE A 8 4.08 7.03 6.59
C ILE A 8 4.28 8.17 5.61
N VAL A 9 4.53 7.86 4.36
CA VAL A 9 4.63 8.84 3.28
C VAL A 9 3.41 8.68 2.40
N VAL A 10 2.73 9.78 2.10
CA VAL A 10 1.56 9.84 1.22
C VAL A 10 1.80 10.85 0.11
N GLY A 11 1.19 10.66 -1.05
CA GLY A 11 1.42 11.49 -2.23
C GLY A 11 2.79 11.26 -2.87
N GLU A 12 3.45 10.15 -2.55
CA GLU A 12 4.76 9.77 -3.03
C GLU A 12 4.70 9.22 -4.46
N ASN A 13 5.60 9.65 -5.31
CA ASN A 13 5.79 9.08 -6.64
C ASN A 13 7.22 8.57 -6.83
N ASP A 14 8.24 9.37 -6.52
CA ASP A 14 9.65 8.98 -6.57
C ASP A 14 10.29 9.17 -5.20
N TYR A 15 10.51 8.10 -4.45
CA TYR A 15 11.03 8.18 -3.08
C TYR A 15 12.48 8.71 -2.95
N LEU A 16 13.12 9.06 -4.07
CA LEU A 16 14.38 9.81 -4.10
C LEU A 16 14.20 11.30 -4.41
N ASP A 17 12.98 11.74 -4.77
CA ASP A 17 12.67 13.15 -4.99
C ASP A 17 11.81 13.71 -3.85
N ASP A 18 12.43 14.43 -2.94
CA ASP A 18 11.74 15.06 -1.80
C ASP A 18 10.79 16.22 -2.21
N ASN A 19 10.66 16.53 -3.50
CA ASN A 19 9.88 17.67 -4.01
C ASN A 19 8.68 17.25 -4.89
N ASP A 20 8.33 15.98 -4.94
CA ASP A 20 7.23 15.48 -5.79
C ASP A 20 5.83 15.64 -5.15
N GLY A 21 5.74 16.36 -4.02
CA GLY A 21 4.49 16.66 -3.34
C GLY A 21 4.14 15.69 -2.21
N GLN A 22 5.08 14.87 -1.81
CA GLN A 22 4.94 13.95 -0.69
C GLN A 22 4.63 14.66 0.64
N ASN A 23 3.90 13.97 1.51
CA ASN A 23 3.64 14.41 2.88
C ASN A 23 3.96 13.27 3.85
N ILE A 24 4.66 13.59 4.93
CA ILE A 24 5.07 12.63 5.94
C ILE A 24 4.14 12.74 7.15
N VAL A 25 3.53 11.62 7.52
CA VAL A 25 2.66 11.52 8.69
C VAL A 25 3.13 10.40 9.61
N SER A 26 2.91 10.60 10.90
CA SER A 26 3.27 9.59 11.90
C SER A 26 2.14 8.59 12.11
N PRO A 27 2.43 7.30 12.29
CA PRO A 27 1.44 6.34 12.72
C PRO A 27 1.10 6.55 14.20
N ALA A 28 -0.19 6.49 14.54
CA ALA A 28 -0.65 6.45 15.93
C ALA A 28 -0.85 5.01 16.42
N GLN A 29 -1.28 4.11 15.53
CA GLN A 29 -1.53 2.72 15.87
C GLN A 29 -1.32 1.82 14.65
N TRP A 30 -0.79 0.64 14.89
CA TRP A 30 -0.67 -0.44 13.93
C TRP A 30 -1.51 -1.63 14.35
N ILE A 31 -2.38 -2.12 13.46
CA ILE A 31 -3.27 -3.24 13.71
C ILE A 31 -3.08 -4.26 12.60
N SER A 32 -2.36 -5.34 12.88
CA SER A 32 -2.26 -6.47 11.95
C SER A 32 -3.53 -7.32 12.01
N HIS A 33 -3.85 -7.97 10.90
CA HIS A 33 -4.96 -8.92 10.91
C HIS A 33 -4.70 -10.04 11.94
N PRO A 34 -5.68 -10.40 12.80
CA PRO A 34 -5.48 -11.36 13.89
C PRO A 34 -5.15 -12.78 13.42
N LEU A 35 -5.53 -13.13 12.19
CA LEU A 35 -5.25 -14.43 11.58
C LEU A 35 -4.03 -14.43 10.66
N PHE A 36 -3.26 -13.32 10.60
CA PHE A 36 -2.03 -13.30 9.79
C PHE A 36 -1.02 -14.31 10.33
N ASP A 37 -0.64 -15.26 9.49
CA ASP A 37 0.40 -16.25 9.81
C ASP A 37 1.38 -16.39 8.64
N TRP A 38 2.58 -15.85 8.83
CA TRP A 38 3.68 -15.94 7.86
C TRP A 38 4.16 -17.38 7.61
N LYS A 39 3.80 -18.34 8.48
CA LYS A 39 4.19 -19.76 8.36
C LYS A 39 3.29 -20.54 7.40
N THR A 40 2.07 -20.06 7.18
CA THR A 40 1.04 -20.77 6.40
C THR A 40 0.83 -20.19 5.00
N GLY A 41 1.73 -19.35 4.50
CA GLY A 41 1.68 -18.85 3.13
C GLY A 41 1.18 -17.42 2.96
N ASN A 42 1.30 -16.61 4.00
CA ASN A 42 0.90 -15.19 4.01
C ASN A 42 -0.61 -14.94 3.86
N ASP A 43 -1.44 -15.87 4.28
CA ASP A 43 -2.87 -15.63 4.38
C ASP A 43 -3.15 -14.45 5.31
N TYR A 44 -4.16 -13.64 4.98
CA TYR A 44 -4.52 -12.44 5.73
C TYR A 44 -3.39 -11.40 5.87
N ASP A 45 -2.51 -11.30 4.86
CA ASP A 45 -1.36 -10.38 4.86
C ASP A 45 -1.80 -8.94 4.61
N PHE A 46 -2.49 -8.38 5.59
CA PHE A 46 -2.85 -6.96 5.61
C PHE A 46 -2.89 -6.39 7.02
N ALA A 47 -2.73 -5.09 7.11
CA ALA A 47 -2.76 -4.34 8.35
C ALA A 47 -3.45 -2.99 8.17
N ILE A 48 -3.99 -2.46 9.25
CA ILE A 48 -4.52 -1.10 9.31
C ILE A 48 -3.54 -0.24 10.10
N ILE A 49 -3.23 0.93 9.57
CA ILE A 49 -2.44 1.93 10.26
C ILE A 49 -3.34 3.14 10.54
N LYS A 50 -3.57 3.41 11.81
CA LYS A 50 -4.21 4.66 12.23
C LYS A 50 -3.16 5.76 12.25
N LEU A 51 -3.44 6.84 11.55
CA LEU A 51 -2.54 8.00 11.51
C LEU A 51 -2.74 8.89 12.74
N SER A 52 -1.69 9.62 13.12
CA SER A 52 -1.73 10.57 14.25
C SER A 52 -2.50 11.84 13.92
N THR A 53 -2.64 12.17 12.63
CA THR A 53 -3.35 13.34 12.10
C THR A 53 -4.22 12.94 10.93
N ASN A 54 -5.25 13.74 10.65
CA ASN A 54 -6.06 13.57 9.45
C ASN A 54 -5.26 13.96 8.20
N LEU A 55 -5.50 13.25 7.09
CA LEU A 55 -4.98 13.64 5.79
C LEU A 55 -5.85 14.75 5.17
N THR A 56 -5.20 15.65 4.47
CA THR A 56 -5.89 16.60 3.59
C THR A 56 -5.91 16.00 2.19
N TRP A 57 -7.09 15.88 1.60
CA TRP A 57 -7.25 15.37 0.25
C TRP A 57 -6.69 16.36 -0.78
N SER A 58 -6.02 15.83 -1.78
CA SER A 58 -5.42 16.58 -2.88
C SER A 58 -5.40 15.71 -4.15
N ASN A 59 -4.89 16.25 -5.25
CA ASN A 59 -4.75 15.46 -6.49
C ASN A 59 -3.78 14.27 -6.36
N SER A 60 -2.86 14.32 -5.39
CA SER A 60 -1.89 13.25 -5.12
C SER A 60 -2.25 12.39 -3.89
N VAL A 61 -3.28 12.76 -3.14
CA VAL A 61 -3.70 12.01 -1.93
C VAL A 61 -5.23 11.89 -1.94
N LEU A 62 -5.72 10.75 -2.40
CA LEU A 62 -7.15 10.44 -2.48
C LEU A 62 -7.44 9.08 -1.85
N PRO A 63 -8.65 8.87 -1.29
CA PRO A 63 -9.05 7.55 -0.81
C PRO A 63 -9.32 6.61 -1.98
N VAL A 64 -9.05 5.33 -1.79
CA VAL A 64 -9.51 4.26 -2.68
C VAL A 64 -10.83 3.69 -2.17
N CYS A 65 -11.70 3.25 -3.09
CA CYS A 65 -12.93 2.56 -2.71
C CYS A 65 -12.63 1.19 -2.10
N LEU A 66 -13.38 0.81 -1.09
CA LEU A 66 -13.35 -0.56 -0.59
C LEU A 66 -14.14 -1.48 -1.53
N PRO A 67 -13.76 -2.76 -1.64
CA PRO A 67 -14.45 -3.70 -2.50
C PRO A 67 -15.89 -3.96 -2.00
N ASN A 68 -16.78 -4.30 -2.93
CA ASN A 68 -18.08 -4.84 -2.55
C ASN A 68 -17.90 -6.29 -2.06
N THR A 69 -18.25 -6.56 -0.82
CA THR A 69 -18.06 -7.87 -0.17
C THR A 69 -18.92 -8.98 -0.76
N THR A 70 -19.93 -8.65 -1.56
CA THR A 70 -20.81 -9.63 -2.24
C THR A 70 -20.45 -9.84 -3.71
N ALA A 71 -19.53 -9.04 -4.27
CA ALA A 71 -19.11 -9.18 -5.65
C ALA A 71 -18.09 -10.31 -5.80
N ASN A 72 -18.17 -11.00 -6.92
CA ASN A 72 -17.13 -11.93 -7.36
C ASN A 72 -16.08 -11.15 -8.17
N TYR A 73 -14.84 -11.28 -7.76
CA TYR A 73 -13.69 -10.67 -8.42
C TYR A 73 -12.82 -11.67 -9.18
N ASP A 74 -13.26 -12.92 -9.37
CA ASP A 74 -12.54 -13.92 -10.16
C ASP A 74 -12.55 -13.49 -11.64
N SER A 75 -11.41 -13.65 -12.30
CA SER A 75 -11.22 -13.32 -13.72
C SER A 75 -11.47 -11.84 -14.06
N VAL A 76 -11.27 -10.94 -13.10
CA VAL A 76 -11.36 -9.50 -13.30
C VAL A 76 -9.96 -8.94 -13.53
N THR A 77 -9.84 -8.00 -14.47
CA THR A 77 -8.60 -7.23 -14.62
C THR A 77 -8.45 -6.28 -13.45
N ALA A 78 -7.36 -6.42 -12.72
CA ALA A 78 -6.99 -5.56 -11.61
C ALA A 78 -5.66 -4.88 -11.87
N VAL A 79 -5.45 -3.72 -11.26
CA VAL A 79 -4.18 -2.99 -11.31
C VAL A 79 -3.51 -3.09 -9.95
N VAL A 80 -2.24 -3.50 -9.95
CA VAL A 80 -1.36 -3.43 -8.79
C VAL A 80 -0.36 -2.32 -8.97
N THR A 81 -0.16 -1.53 -7.92
CA THR A 81 0.80 -0.41 -7.91
C THR A 81 1.84 -0.60 -6.82
N GLY A 82 3.04 -0.07 -7.02
CA GLY A 82 4.09 -0.13 -6.02
C GLY A 82 5.48 0.22 -6.54
N TRP A 83 6.41 0.23 -5.61
CA TRP A 83 7.86 0.43 -5.86
C TRP A 83 8.63 -0.89 -5.76
N GLY A 84 7.94 -1.99 -5.91
CA GLY A 84 8.50 -3.33 -5.78
C GLY A 84 9.49 -3.69 -6.87
N THR A 85 10.01 -4.91 -6.78
CA THR A 85 10.99 -5.44 -7.73
C THR A 85 10.33 -5.72 -9.08
N SER A 86 10.91 -5.19 -10.15
CA SER A 86 10.48 -5.46 -11.52
C SER A 86 10.80 -6.90 -11.95
N LYS A 87 10.29 -7.31 -13.12
CA LYS A 87 10.59 -8.59 -13.78
C LYS A 87 12.09 -8.91 -13.87
N TYR A 88 12.93 -7.90 -13.89
CA TYR A 88 14.39 -8.05 -14.03
C TYR A 88 15.13 -7.96 -12.68
N GLY A 89 14.43 -8.03 -11.56
CA GLY A 89 15.04 -7.96 -10.23
C GLY A 89 15.51 -6.56 -9.82
N GLN A 90 15.17 -5.53 -10.57
CA GLN A 90 15.53 -4.15 -10.27
C GLN A 90 14.42 -3.49 -9.44
N HIS A 91 14.80 -2.82 -8.37
CA HIS A 91 13.90 -1.93 -7.62
C HIS A 91 13.72 -0.62 -8.37
N SER A 92 12.49 -0.12 -8.40
CA SER A 92 12.21 1.21 -8.92
C SER A 92 12.11 2.22 -7.78
N THR A 93 12.57 3.43 -8.00
CA THR A 93 12.33 4.58 -7.12
C THR A 93 11.01 5.25 -7.44
N VAL A 94 10.55 5.15 -8.69
CA VAL A 94 9.30 5.70 -9.20
C VAL A 94 8.18 4.67 -9.05
N LEU A 95 6.98 5.12 -8.73
CA LEU A 95 5.79 4.28 -8.64
C LEU A 95 5.48 3.64 -10.00
N HIS A 96 5.30 2.33 -10.01
CA HIS A 96 4.90 1.55 -11.17
C HIS A 96 3.53 0.95 -11.00
N GLU A 97 2.90 0.63 -12.11
CA GLU A 97 1.66 -0.15 -12.15
C GLU A 97 1.79 -1.36 -13.08
N ALA A 98 1.02 -2.39 -12.81
CA ALA A 98 0.88 -3.55 -13.68
C ALA A 98 -0.55 -4.05 -13.65
N GLU A 99 -1.05 -4.46 -14.82
CA GLU A 99 -2.34 -5.15 -14.92
C GLU A 99 -2.15 -6.65 -14.69
N LEU A 100 -3.11 -7.24 -14.00
CA LEU A 100 -3.18 -8.69 -13.77
C LEU A 100 -4.64 -9.15 -13.76
N VAL A 101 -4.85 -10.42 -14.03
CA VAL A 101 -6.18 -11.04 -13.93
C VAL A 101 -6.24 -11.81 -12.62
N THR A 102 -7.25 -11.49 -11.82
CA THR A 102 -7.51 -12.18 -10.55
C THR A 102 -7.97 -13.62 -10.76
N ARG A 103 -7.68 -14.48 -9.81
CA ARG A 103 -8.05 -15.90 -9.81
C ARG A 103 -8.62 -16.31 -8.47
#